data_ce2b42ffb83507dde4c285e6ada337e8
#
_entry.id   ce2b42ffb83507dde4c285e6ada337e8
#
_cell.length_a   1.000
_cell.length_b   1.000
_cell.length_c   1.000
_cell.angle_alpha   90.00
_cell.angle_beta   90.00
_cell.angle_gamma   90.00
#
_symmetry.space_group_name_H-M   'P 1'
#
loop_
_entity.id
_entity.type
_entity.pdbx_description
1 polymer ?
#
loop_
_entity_poly.entity_id
_entity_poly.type
_entity_poly.pdbx_seq_one_letter_code
_entity_poly.pdbx_strand_id
1 'polypeptide(L)'
;EQYAGMRAAVAGANEAGTPWVLDPVACGGLKERTRFQRSLIADKPHAIRGNASEIIALANLDENAGGGRGVDSADATEAAIPAAQNLAERTGGVVGISGATDIVVSEGRITRITGGDPLMQKVIGTGCSLGAAVAAYLSVGADPHDAVVAAHAHHSAAGAKAAKTASAPGSFKVAWLDALYTLTADELEQYTTFEEESL
;
A
#
# COMPACT_ATOMS: atom_id res chain seq x y z
N GLU A 1 -0.62 25.52 -0.14
CA GLU A 1 -1.02 25.26 1.28
C GLU A 1 -0.95 23.76 1.62
N GLN A 2 -1.59 22.87 0.86
CA GLN A 2 -1.65 21.42 1.16
C GLN A 2 -0.25 20.79 1.27
N TYR A 3 0.67 21.05 0.33
CA TYR A 3 2.03 20.49 0.38
C TYR A 3 2.85 21.01 1.57
N ALA A 4 2.64 22.25 1.99
CA ALA A 4 3.28 22.78 3.18
C ALA A 4 2.79 22.06 4.46
N GLY A 5 1.49 21.79 4.55
CA GLY A 5 0.92 21.01 5.65
C GLY A 5 1.47 19.57 5.71
N MET A 6 1.58 18.90 4.53
CA MET A 6 2.17 17.56 4.46
C MET A 6 3.64 17.56 4.90
N ARG A 7 4.46 18.54 4.48
CA ARG A 7 5.85 18.65 4.95
C ARG A 7 5.95 18.89 6.45
N ALA A 8 5.09 19.75 7.00
CA ALA A 8 5.06 20.00 8.44
C ALA A 8 4.68 18.72 9.22
N ALA A 9 3.72 17.93 8.71
CA ALA A 9 3.35 16.65 9.30
C ALA A 9 4.51 15.64 9.27
N VAL A 10 5.21 15.52 8.14
CA VAL A 10 6.39 14.65 8.00
C VAL A 10 7.51 15.08 8.96
N ALA A 11 7.79 16.38 9.01
CA ALA A 11 8.80 16.91 9.93
C ALA A 11 8.45 16.61 11.40
N GLY A 12 7.20 16.85 11.79
CA GLY A 12 6.74 16.55 13.16
C GLY A 12 6.75 15.05 13.47
N ALA A 13 6.41 14.19 12.53
CA ALA A 13 6.48 12.74 12.69
C ALA A 13 7.92 12.29 12.91
N ASN A 14 8.86 12.77 12.09
CA ASN A 14 10.29 12.45 12.21
C ASN A 14 10.88 12.97 13.53
N GLU A 15 10.53 14.18 13.95
CA GLU A 15 10.96 14.75 15.24
C GLU A 15 10.44 13.92 16.42
N ALA A 16 9.21 13.45 16.34
CA ALA A 16 8.58 12.64 17.39
C ALA A 16 8.97 11.14 17.34
N GLY A 17 9.70 10.69 16.31
CA GLY A 17 9.96 9.27 16.09
C GLY A 17 8.69 8.45 15.78
N THR A 18 7.64 9.10 15.27
CA THR A 18 6.39 8.45 14.92
C THR A 18 6.45 7.89 13.51
N PRO A 19 6.12 6.60 13.29
CA PRO A 19 6.09 6.04 11.94
C PRO A 19 5.09 6.77 11.05
N TRP A 20 5.47 7.00 9.79
CA TRP A 20 4.59 7.60 8.80
C TRP A 20 4.67 6.86 7.45
N VAL A 21 3.60 6.95 6.69
CA VAL A 21 3.40 6.25 5.42
C VAL A 21 3.27 7.26 4.29
N LEU A 22 3.96 7.01 3.18
CA LEU A 22 3.76 7.73 1.93
C LEU A 22 2.80 6.92 1.03
N ASP A 23 1.60 7.44 0.80
CA ASP A 23 0.68 6.96 -0.23
C ASP A 23 0.78 7.90 -1.47
N PRO A 24 1.50 7.52 -2.53
CA PRO A 24 1.77 8.38 -3.66
C PRO A 24 0.62 8.43 -4.67
N VAL A 25 -0.56 8.75 -4.20
CA VAL A 25 -1.80 8.80 -5.00
C VAL A 25 -1.60 9.55 -6.32
N ALA A 26 -1.88 8.87 -7.44
CA ALA A 26 -1.77 9.37 -8.79
C ALA A 26 -0.34 9.84 -9.19
N CYS A 27 0.68 9.26 -8.58
CA CYS A 27 2.07 9.44 -8.99
C CYS A 27 2.24 9.05 -10.47
N GLY A 28 2.98 9.84 -11.22
CA GLY A 28 3.11 9.68 -12.67
C GLY A 28 2.02 10.36 -13.49
N GLY A 29 0.83 10.58 -12.92
CA GLY A 29 -0.28 11.22 -13.63
C GLY A 29 -0.27 12.76 -13.61
N LEU A 30 0.26 13.35 -12.54
CA LEU A 30 0.29 14.80 -12.32
C LEU A 30 1.72 15.25 -11.97
N LYS A 31 2.38 16.00 -12.84
CA LYS A 31 3.79 16.39 -12.72
C LYS A 31 4.13 17.03 -11.38
N GLU A 32 3.40 18.04 -10.94
CA GLU A 32 3.65 18.74 -9.68
C GLU A 32 3.50 17.83 -8.46
N ARG A 33 2.47 17.00 -8.46
CA ARG A 33 2.24 16.01 -7.40
C ARG A 33 3.36 14.98 -7.36
N THR A 34 3.72 14.43 -8.51
CA THR A 34 4.81 13.45 -8.63
C THR A 34 6.14 14.02 -8.14
N ARG A 35 6.48 15.27 -8.52
CA ARG A 35 7.69 15.94 -8.04
C ARG A 35 7.67 16.09 -6.51
N PHE A 36 6.53 16.52 -5.96
CA PHE A 36 6.38 16.66 -4.51
C PHE A 36 6.53 15.31 -3.80
N GLN A 37 5.83 14.26 -4.26
CA GLN A 37 5.91 12.92 -3.67
C GLN A 37 7.33 12.36 -3.71
N ARG A 38 8.03 12.48 -4.83
CA ARG A 38 9.44 12.08 -4.96
C ARG A 38 10.34 12.81 -3.98
N SER A 39 10.06 14.08 -3.70
CA SER A 39 10.86 14.86 -2.73
C SER A 39 10.70 14.36 -1.29
N LEU A 40 9.63 13.66 -0.94
CA LEU A 40 9.41 13.09 0.39
C LEU A 40 10.18 11.79 0.63
N ILE A 41 10.74 11.17 -0.40
CA ILE A 41 11.57 9.95 -0.25
C ILE A 41 12.80 10.24 0.62
N ALA A 42 13.38 11.43 0.48
CA ALA A 42 14.54 11.86 1.28
C ALA A 42 14.23 11.98 2.79
N ASP A 43 12.97 12.15 3.14
CA ASP A 43 12.48 12.23 4.52
C ASP A 43 12.26 10.84 5.14
N LYS A 44 12.59 9.76 4.41
CA LYS A 44 12.58 8.35 4.83
C LYS A 44 11.25 7.88 5.42
N PRO A 45 10.19 7.73 4.60
CA PRO A 45 8.95 7.09 5.03
C PRO A 45 9.21 5.69 5.58
N HIS A 46 8.55 5.33 6.67
CA HIS A 46 8.65 4.00 7.27
C HIS A 46 7.98 2.94 6.38
N ALA A 47 6.93 3.35 5.66
CA ALA A 47 6.39 2.55 4.56
C ALA A 47 5.95 3.44 3.38
N ILE A 48 5.98 2.85 2.19
CA ILE A 48 5.37 3.40 0.97
C ILE A 48 4.28 2.42 0.56
N ARG A 49 3.09 2.90 0.26
CA ARG A 49 1.99 2.06 -0.21
C ARG A 49 1.38 2.64 -1.48
N GLY A 50 1.34 1.89 -2.56
CA GLY A 50 0.76 2.33 -3.82
C GLY A 50 0.39 1.15 -4.72
N ASN A 51 -0.26 1.40 -5.86
CA ASN A 51 -0.39 0.40 -6.91
C ASN A 51 0.90 0.31 -7.74
N ALA A 52 1.01 -0.72 -8.58
CA ALA A 52 2.21 -0.96 -9.38
C ALA A 52 2.67 0.27 -10.19
N SER A 53 1.75 0.97 -10.85
CA SER A 53 2.09 2.15 -11.65
C SER A 53 2.56 3.34 -10.82
N GLU A 54 2.01 3.51 -9.64
CA GLU A 54 2.42 4.56 -8.69
C GLU A 54 3.81 4.28 -8.12
N ILE A 55 4.09 3.03 -7.74
CA ILE A 55 5.40 2.61 -7.22
C ILE A 55 6.48 2.76 -8.30
N ILE A 56 6.23 2.30 -9.52
CA ILE A 56 7.17 2.46 -10.65
C ILE A 56 7.41 3.95 -10.92
N ALA A 57 6.34 4.75 -10.98
CA ALA A 57 6.47 6.19 -11.22
C ALA A 57 7.22 6.91 -10.09
N LEU A 58 7.03 6.50 -8.84
CA LEU A 58 7.70 7.10 -7.69
C LEU A 58 9.21 6.79 -7.70
N ALA A 59 9.58 5.55 -8.01
CA ALA A 59 10.98 5.12 -8.07
C ALA A 59 11.77 5.76 -9.22
N ASN A 60 11.09 6.06 -10.33
CA ASN A 60 11.73 6.60 -11.53
C ASN A 60 12.16 8.06 -11.31
N LEU A 61 13.44 8.33 -11.50
CA LEU A 61 14.01 9.68 -11.37
C LEU A 61 13.88 10.51 -12.66
N ASP A 62 13.56 9.88 -13.78
CA ASP A 62 13.34 10.61 -15.05
C ASP A 62 11.97 11.32 -15.02
N GLU A 63 12.02 12.66 -15.02
CA GLU A 63 10.82 13.52 -15.01
C GLU A 63 9.93 13.36 -16.26
N ASN A 64 10.48 12.80 -17.33
CA ASN A 64 9.80 12.61 -18.61
C ASN A 64 9.25 11.17 -18.80
N ALA A 65 9.58 10.25 -17.95
CA ALA A 65 8.99 8.92 -17.98
C ALA A 65 7.53 9.02 -17.51
N GLY A 66 6.61 9.04 -18.46
CA GLY A 66 5.17 9.00 -18.18
C GLY A 66 4.83 7.69 -17.45
N GLY A 67 4.13 7.81 -16.34
CA GLY A 67 3.53 6.65 -15.68
C GLY A 67 2.55 5.98 -16.63
N GLY A 68 2.74 4.69 -16.90
CA GLY A 68 1.77 3.90 -17.63
C GLY A 68 0.40 3.94 -16.94
N ARG A 69 -0.69 3.88 -17.71
CA ARG A 69 -2.02 3.66 -17.14
C ARG A 69 -2.00 2.33 -16.43
N GLY A 70 -2.43 2.32 -15.17
CA GLY A 70 -2.44 1.13 -14.33
C GLY A 70 -3.09 -0.06 -15.04
N VAL A 71 -2.34 -1.12 -15.17
CA VAL A 71 -2.85 -2.44 -15.52
C VAL A 71 -2.97 -3.18 -14.20
N ASP A 72 -4.20 -3.40 -13.76
CA ASP A 72 -4.49 -4.13 -12.53
C ASP A 72 -4.45 -5.66 -12.80
N SER A 73 -3.31 -6.15 -13.26
CA SER A 73 -3.06 -7.58 -13.40
C SER A 73 -2.01 -8.05 -12.37
N ALA A 74 -2.01 -9.32 -12.05
CA ALA A 74 -0.97 -9.91 -11.19
C ALA A 74 0.42 -9.68 -11.78
N ASP A 75 0.56 -9.77 -13.10
CA ASP A 75 1.81 -9.49 -13.82
C ASP A 75 2.29 -8.04 -13.62
N ALA A 76 1.35 -7.07 -13.48
CA ALA A 76 1.72 -5.68 -13.24
C ALA A 76 2.32 -5.47 -11.85
N THR A 77 1.82 -6.19 -10.82
CA THR A 77 2.35 -6.10 -9.46
C THR A 77 3.76 -6.67 -9.38
N GLU A 78 4.00 -7.83 -9.98
CA GLU A 78 5.33 -8.44 -10.10
C GLU A 78 6.33 -7.52 -10.83
N ALA A 79 5.89 -6.87 -11.91
CA ALA A 79 6.75 -5.94 -12.66
C ALA A 79 7.20 -4.72 -11.85
N ALA A 80 6.53 -4.42 -10.74
CA ALA A 80 6.88 -3.31 -9.85
C ALA A 80 7.91 -3.69 -8.77
N ILE A 81 8.24 -4.96 -8.58
CA ILE A 81 9.18 -5.42 -7.55
C ILE A 81 10.54 -4.71 -7.63
N PRO A 82 11.21 -4.58 -8.80
CA PRO A 82 12.50 -3.87 -8.85
C PRO A 82 12.40 -2.40 -8.42
N ALA A 83 11.29 -1.74 -8.73
CA ALA A 83 11.03 -0.37 -8.28
C ALA A 83 10.81 -0.30 -6.77
N ALA A 84 10.09 -1.26 -6.20
CA ALA A 84 9.86 -1.36 -4.76
C ALA A 84 11.16 -1.65 -4.01
N GLN A 85 12.01 -2.54 -4.50
CA GLN A 85 13.34 -2.81 -3.94
C GLN A 85 14.20 -1.55 -3.90
N ASN A 86 14.27 -0.80 -5.01
CA ASN A 86 14.98 0.47 -5.06
C ASN A 86 14.46 1.49 -4.04
N LEU A 87 13.14 1.58 -3.87
CA LEU A 87 12.54 2.47 -2.86
C LEU A 87 12.84 2.00 -1.44
N ALA A 88 12.76 0.69 -1.16
CA ALA A 88 13.09 0.12 0.14
C ALA A 88 14.56 0.39 0.51
N GLU A 89 15.51 0.17 -0.40
CA GLU A 89 16.93 0.50 -0.19
C GLU A 89 17.14 1.99 0.11
N ARG A 90 16.48 2.89 -0.63
CA ARG A 90 16.64 4.34 -0.48
C ARG A 90 16.06 4.88 0.81
N THR A 91 15.00 4.30 1.30
CA THR A 91 14.29 4.77 2.51
C THR A 91 14.71 4.02 3.77
N GLY A 92 15.13 2.77 3.64
CA GLY A 92 15.27 1.82 4.74
C GLY A 92 13.91 1.36 5.27
N GLY A 93 12.83 1.61 4.51
CA GLY A 93 11.45 1.29 4.86
C GLY A 93 10.88 0.10 4.08
N VAL A 94 9.59 -0.09 4.18
CA VAL A 94 8.84 -1.18 3.54
C VAL A 94 7.98 -0.63 2.42
N VAL A 95 7.85 -1.37 1.31
CA VAL A 95 7.00 -0.97 0.18
C VAL A 95 5.89 -1.99 -0.01
N GLY A 96 4.64 -1.55 0.15
CA GLY A 96 3.44 -2.32 -0.15
C GLY A 96 2.90 -1.97 -1.54
N ILE A 97 2.81 -2.95 -2.43
CA ILE A 97 2.25 -2.83 -3.78
C ILE A 97 0.89 -3.47 -3.80
N SER A 98 -0.15 -2.69 -4.08
CA SER A 98 -1.52 -3.24 -4.17
C SER A 98 -1.84 -3.68 -5.58
N GLY A 99 -2.53 -4.82 -5.70
CA GLY A 99 -2.98 -5.37 -6.97
C GLY A 99 -3.94 -6.54 -6.81
N ALA A 100 -4.03 -7.40 -7.81
CA ALA A 100 -4.77 -8.66 -7.72
C ALA A 100 -4.11 -9.63 -6.72
N THR A 101 -2.79 -9.60 -6.66
CA THR A 101 -1.96 -10.12 -5.56
C THR A 101 -1.20 -8.93 -5.00
N ASP A 102 -1.35 -8.66 -3.72
CA ASP A 102 -0.58 -7.62 -3.06
C ASP A 102 0.83 -8.14 -2.80
N ILE A 103 1.85 -7.26 -2.91
CA ILE A 103 3.25 -7.63 -2.68
C ILE A 103 3.87 -6.64 -1.70
N VAL A 104 4.50 -7.16 -0.66
CA VAL A 104 5.26 -6.37 0.31
C VAL A 104 6.73 -6.66 0.14
N VAL A 105 7.53 -5.59 0.02
CA VAL A 105 8.98 -5.65 -0.23
C VAL A 105 9.71 -4.86 0.84
N SER A 106 10.71 -5.48 1.44
CA SER A 106 11.71 -4.81 2.30
C SER A 106 13.10 -5.35 1.97
N GLU A 107 14.12 -4.89 2.69
CA GLU A 107 15.48 -5.41 2.50
C GLU A 107 15.51 -6.93 2.78
N GLY A 108 15.86 -7.71 1.77
CA GLY A 108 16.01 -9.17 1.86
C GLY A 108 14.72 -9.98 1.89
N ARG A 109 13.52 -9.36 1.84
CA ARG A 109 12.23 -10.09 1.97
C ARG A 109 11.20 -9.61 0.95
N ILE A 110 10.47 -10.58 0.37
CA ILE A 110 9.26 -10.34 -0.43
C ILE A 110 8.16 -11.24 0.09
N THR A 111 6.98 -10.68 0.38
CA THR A 111 5.79 -11.46 0.73
C THR A 111 4.67 -11.14 -0.25
N ARG A 112 4.12 -12.18 -0.88
CA ARG A 112 2.94 -12.11 -1.74
C ARG A 112 1.71 -12.48 -0.95
N ILE A 113 0.64 -11.69 -1.10
CA ILE A 113 -0.61 -11.85 -0.37
C ILE A 113 -1.72 -11.99 -1.39
N THR A 114 -2.33 -13.16 -1.45
CA THR A 114 -3.47 -13.40 -2.33
C THR A 114 -4.76 -13.38 -1.51
N GLY A 115 -5.75 -12.62 -1.97
CA GLY A 115 -7.03 -12.43 -1.30
C GLY A 115 -7.83 -11.30 -1.97
N GLY A 116 -8.81 -10.77 -1.24
CA GLY A 116 -9.63 -9.67 -1.74
C GLY A 116 -10.71 -10.10 -2.72
N ASP A 117 -11.30 -9.09 -3.36
CA ASP A 117 -12.35 -9.28 -4.39
C ASP A 117 -12.32 -8.10 -5.38
N PRO A 118 -12.60 -8.33 -6.67
CA PRO A 118 -12.65 -7.26 -7.68
C PRO A 118 -13.61 -6.09 -7.36
N LEU A 119 -14.61 -6.30 -6.50
CA LEU A 119 -15.51 -5.25 -6.05
C LEU A 119 -14.78 -4.16 -5.22
N MET A 120 -13.63 -4.48 -4.62
CA MET A 120 -12.81 -3.48 -3.92
C MET A 120 -12.42 -2.33 -4.85
N GLN A 121 -12.11 -2.60 -6.12
CA GLN A 121 -11.77 -1.58 -7.12
C GLN A 121 -12.98 -0.71 -7.52
N LYS A 122 -14.21 -1.15 -7.25
CA LYS A 122 -15.45 -0.41 -7.55
C LYS A 122 -15.89 0.50 -6.41
N VAL A 123 -15.20 0.44 -5.26
CA VAL A 123 -15.49 1.25 -4.08
C VAL A 123 -14.36 2.27 -3.87
N ILE A 124 -14.72 3.55 -3.94
CA ILE A 124 -13.76 4.64 -3.69
C ILE A 124 -13.33 4.61 -2.22
N GLY A 125 -12.03 4.69 -1.98
CA GLY A 125 -11.45 4.81 -0.64
C GLY A 125 -10.81 3.53 -0.11
N THR A 126 -11.04 2.37 -0.71
CA THR A 126 -10.41 1.11 -0.29
C THR A 126 -8.87 1.21 -0.30
N GLY A 127 -8.30 1.79 -1.35
CA GLY A 127 -6.85 2.02 -1.42
C GLY A 127 -6.39 3.04 -0.38
N CYS A 128 -7.00 4.23 -0.32
CA CYS A 128 -6.55 5.29 0.60
C CYS A 128 -6.67 4.89 2.08
N SER A 129 -7.68 4.08 2.45
CA SER A 129 -7.81 3.56 3.80
C SER A 129 -6.74 2.54 4.15
N LEU A 130 -6.24 1.78 3.17
CA LEU A 130 -5.13 0.85 3.39
C LEU A 130 -3.85 1.60 3.81
N GLY A 131 -3.55 2.76 3.21
CA GLY A 131 -2.42 3.59 3.67
C GLY A 131 -2.53 4.01 5.13
N ALA A 132 -3.74 4.36 5.59
CA ALA A 132 -3.99 4.67 7.00
C ALA A 132 -3.88 3.41 7.90
N ALA A 133 -4.37 2.26 7.43
CA ALA A 133 -4.23 1.00 8.15
C ALA A 133 -2.75 0.59 8.30
N VAL A 134 -1.95 0.72 7.24
CA VAL A 134 -0.49 0.47 7.31
C VAL A 134 0.15 1.33 8.40
N ALA A 135 -0.19 2.61 8.50
CA ALA A 135 0.32 3.48 9.56
C ALA A 135 -0.10 3.00 10.96
N ALA A 136 -1.34 2.54 11.12
CA ALA A 136 -1.83 2.00 12.39
C ALA A 136 -1.09 0.71 12.79
N TYR A 137 -0.88 -0.22 11.84
CA TYR A 137 -0.13 -1.45 12.10
C TYR A 137 1.34 -1.20 12.44
N LEU A 138 1.99 -0.25 11.77
CA LEU A 138 3.36 0.16 12.10
C LEU A 138 3.48 0.73 13.53
N SER A 139 2.42 1.32 14.06
CA SER A 139 2.44 1.94 15.40
C SER A 139 2.44 0.95 16.56
N VAL A 140 2.16 -0.33 16.32
CA VAL A 140 2.11 -1.34 17.40
C VAL A 140 3.47 -1.98 17.74
N GLY A 141 4.55 -1.55 17.07
CA GLY A 141 5.92 -1.95 17.41
C GLY A 141 6.33 -3.36 16.96
N ALA A 142 5.58 -3.96 16.03
CA ALA A 142 5.98 -5.18 15.35
C ALA A 142 7.11 -4.92 14.34
N ASP A 143 7.69 -5.99 13.77
CA ASP A 143 8.57 -5.87 12.61
C ASP A 143 7.86 -5.09 11.49
N PRO A 144 8.50 -4.06 10.89
CA PRO A 144 7.82 -3.21 9.91
C PRO A 144 7.31 -3.96 8.68
N HIS A 145 8.03 -5.00 8.22
CA HIS A 145 7.58 -5.82 7.09
C HIS A 145 6.30 -6.57 7.47
N ASP A 146 6.31 -7.25 8.60
CA ASP A 146 5.15 -8.02 9.09
C ASP A 146 3.95 -7.11 9.37
N ALA A 147 4.18 -5.89 9.86
CA ALA A 147 3.13 -4.90 10.06
C ALA A 147 2.45 -4.50 8.74
N VAL A 148 3.24 -4.27 7.67
CA VAL A 148 2.69 -3.94 6.34
C VAL A 148 1.98 -5.15 5.75
N VAL A 149 2.54 -6.36 5.86
CA VAL A 149 1.88 -7.62 5.44
C VAL A 149 0.54 -7.78 6.14
N ALA A 150 0.49 -7.62 7.46
CA ALA A 150 -0.74 -7.76 8.23
C ALA A 150 -1.82 -6.73 7.82
N ALA A 151 -1.44 -5.48 7.54
CA ALA A 151 -2.37 -4.47 7.08
C ALA A 151 -2.98 -4.82 5.71
N HIS A 152 -2.16 -5.26 4.75
CA HIS A 152 -2.60 -5.70 3.43
C HIS A 152 -3.50 -6.94 3.52
N ALA A 153 -3.09 -7.93 4.30
CA ALA A 153 -3.86 -9.16 4.53
C ALA A 153 -5.22 -8.87 5.15
N HIS A 154 -5.28 -8.00 6.16
CA HIS A 154 -6.54 -7.60 6.79
C HIS A 154 -7.51 -6.94 5.80
N HIS A 155 -7.01 -6.01 4.97
CA HIS A 155 -7.82 -5.36 3.93
C HIS A 155 -8.34 -6.36 2.89
N SER A 156 -7.47 -7.23 2.40
CA SER A 156 -7.82 -8.26 1.41
C SER A 156 -8.80 -9.28 1.99
N ALA A 157 -8.56 -9.77 3.21
CA ALA A 157 -9.47 -10.69 3.91
C ALA A 157 -10.86 -10.08 4.11
N ALA A 158 -10.93 -8.81 4.52
CA ALA A 158 -12.19 -8.08 4.66
C ALA A 158 -12.94 -7.97 3.32
N GLY A 159 -12.20 -7.75 2.21
CA GLY A 159 -12.76 -7.76 0.86
C GLY A 159 -13.35 -9.10 0.47
N ALA A 160 -12.60 -10.17 0.66
CA ALA A 160 -13.06 -11.54 0.37
C ALA A 160 -14.26 -11.97 1.26
N LYS A 161 -14.24 -11.57 2.55
CA LYS A 161 -15.38 -11.82 3.46
C LYS A 161 -16.63 -11.07 3.03
N ALA A 162 -16.51 -9.80 2.66
CA ALA A 162 -17.63 -8.97 2.20
C ALA A 162 -18.26 -9.49 0.90
N ALA A 163 -17.47 -9.98 -0.04
CA ALA A 163 -17.94 -10.51 -1.31
C ALA A 163 -18.84 -11.75 -1.15
N LYS A 164 -18.77 -12.45 -0.02
CA LYS A 164 -19.67 -13.58 0.25
C LYS A 164 -21.13 -13.17 0.46
N THR A 165 -21.37 -11.92 0.83
CA THR A 165 -22.70 -11.40 1.19
C THR A 165 -23.17 -10.25 0.30
N ALA A 166 -22.27 -9.64 -0.48
CA ALA A 166 -22.56 -8.47 -1.30
C ALA A 166 -22.10 -8.68 -2.74
N SER A 167 -22.98 -8.39 -3.69
CA SER A 167 -22.72 -8.57 -5.14
C SER A 167 -22.66 -7.25 -5.93
N ALA A 168 -22.81 -6.10 -5.25
CA ALA A 168 -22.81 -4.77 -5.88
C ALA A 168 -22.04 -3.76 -5.04
N PRO A 169 -21.45 -2.71 -5.64
CA PRO A 169 -20.52 -1.80 -4.94
C PRO A 169 -21.10 -1.14 -3.68
N GLY A 170 -22.37 -0.79 -3.67
CA GLY A 170 -23.01 -0.13 -2.52
C GLY A 170 -23.11 -1.05 -1.30
N SER A 171 -23.67 -2.25 -1.47
CA SER A 171 -23.75 -3.25 -0.41
C SER A 171 -22.37 -3.77 -0.02
N PHE A 172 -21.47 -3.94 -0.99
CA PHE A 172 -20.11 -4.34 -0.74
C PHE A 172 -19.37 -3.34 0.14
N LYS A 173 -19.50 -2.03 -0.11
CA LYS A 173 -18.87 -1.01 0.72
C LYS A 173 -19.25 -1.15 2.18
N VAL A 174 -20.54 -1.32 2.47
CA VAL A 174 -21.02 -1.50 3.85
C VAL A 174 -20.47 -2.80 4.45
N ALA A 175 -20.64 -3.92 3.75
CA ALA A 175 -20.16 -5.22 4.21
C ALA A 175 -18.64 -5.25 4.42
N TRP A 176 -17.87 -4.53 3.58
CA TRP A 176 -16.43 -4.43 3.71
C TRP A 176 -16.00 -3.62 4.94
N LEU A 177 -16.68 -2.51 5.24
CA LEU A 177 -16.42 -1.73 6.46
C LEU A 177 -16.76 -2.53 7.71
N ASP A 178 -17.88 -3.27 7.68
CA ASP A 178 -18.27 -4.17 8.78
C ASP A 178 -17.24 -5.31 8.95
N ALA A 179 -16.76 -5.86 7.83
CA ALA A 179 -15.73 -6.90 7.85
C ALA A 179 -14.40 -6.38 8.39
N LEU A 180 -13.95 -5.17 8.01
CA LEU A 180 -12.75 -4.55 8.58
C LEU A 180 -12.83 -4.41 10.11
N TYR A 181 -14.03 -4.13 10.64
CA TYR A 181 -14.23 -3.99 12.07
C TYR A 181 -14.32 -5.33 12.81
N THR A 182 -14.93 -6.36 12.18
CA THR A 182 -15.28 -7.61 12.84
C THR A 182 -14.31 -8.75 12.59
N LEU A 183 -13.41 -8.63 11.58
CA LEU A 183 -12.48 -9.70 11.23
C LEU A 183 -11.48 -9.95 12.37
N THR A 184 -11.37 -11.21 12.77
CA THR A 184 -10.39 -11.63 13.78
C THR A 184 -9.13 -12.19 13.11
N ALA A 185 -8.03 -12.26 13.85
CA ALA A 185 -6.78 -12.87 13.35
C ALA A 185 -6.97 -14.33 12.92
N ASP A 186 -7.76 -15.10 13.66
CA ASP A 186 -8.05 -16.52 13.36
C ASP A 186 -8.87 -16.68 12.06
N GLU A 187 -9.64 -15.68 11.68
CA GLU A 187 -10.40 -15.69 10.42
C GLU A 187 -9.56 -15.30 9.21
N LEU A 188 -8.44 -14.60 9.41
CA LEU A 188 -7.64 -14.02 8.34
C LEU A 188 -7.12 -15.09 7.37
N GLU A 189 -6.63 -16.21 7.88
CA GLU A 189 -6.11 -17.34 7.11
C GLU A 189 -7.18 -18.03 6.23
N GLN A 190 -8.47 -17.81 6.53
CA GLN A 190 -9.57 -18.35 5.71
C GLN A 190 -9.77 -17.58 4.41
N TYR A 191 -9.24 -16.35 4.32
CA TYR A 191 -9.48 -15.41 3.23
C TYR A 191 -8.23 -14.96 2.49
N THR A 192 -7.03 -15.26 3.05
CA THR A 192 -5.75 -14.86 2.47
C THR A 192 -4.77 -16.02 2.49
N THR A 193 -3.89 -16.04 1.50
CA THR A 193 -2.73 -16.93 1.47
C THR A 193 -1.46 -16.11 1.31
N PHE A 194 -0.35 -16.64 1.80
CA PHE A 194 0.95 -15.97 1.84
C PHE A 194 2.01 -16.81 1.16
N GLU A 195 2.86 -16.17 0.36
CA GLU A 195 4.09 -16.76 -0.18
C GLU A 195 5.25 -15.84 0.18
N GLU A 196 6.22 -16.35 0.92
CA GLU A 196 7.41 -15.60 1.35
C GLU A 196 8.64 -16.04 0.57
N GLU A 197 9.42 -15.06 0.11
CA GLU A 197 10.67 -15.24 -0.61
C GLU A 197 11.75 -14.41 0.10
N SER A 198 12.86 -15.09 0.43
CA SER A 198 14.08 -14.42 0.92
C SER A 198 15.01 -14.14 -0.25
N LEU A 199 15.55 -12.93 -0.36
CA LEU A 199 16.42 -12.46 -1.43
C LEU A 199 17.90 -12.65 -1.08
#